data_101c5a1a3d4fb9b9db4fff8fc5f3b8f0
#
_entry.id   101c5a1a3d4fb9b9db4fff8fc5f3b8f0
#
_cell.length_a   1.000
_cell.length_b   1.000
_cell.length_c   1.000
_cell.angle_alpha   90.00
_cell.angle_beta   90.00
_cell.angle_gamma   90.00
#
_symmetry.space_group_name_H-M   'P 1'
#
loop_
_entity.id
_entity.type
_entity.pdbx_description
1 polymer ?
#
loop_
_entity_poly.entity_id
_entity_poly.type
_entity_poly.pdbx_seq_one_letter_code
_entity_poly.pdbx_strand_id
1 'polypeptide(L)'
;MISIVALLDNTTIKNDSITDKAFDDSITSIINQTYKEWELKIVLYNIKQNDNSSIQNYKDIDSRIDIIKYFENEINTSSKALIKVAEHGCKYNHIAVLYMNDVWVPNKLELQTSILLKYPRIDVLGSKSIYESEVSCIPEGELYQYNILKINPFINSTVVIKKNILKYLEEVNPFLEINVILNILWVQLVIQQCVLYNMNDTLVKHNDNETFLHYKVCYNTIVFKKVLDDFRSNYIRIKFFSDYCVSGHCKQEYERACLVQNIDYYGKTKKIYFTTTETYTHAIILNCPTPPNLQVPPKNVIGFAQEPHDTPFLKIHQNNFIDYAVKNIGKYFIGSVDKFPTPTFVGHHGFLFYETPKPLPFRPEKSKLMSIMVSHKTYTPGHQYRHIIARHILKYNWPIDIWGNGVDNYKREYPNNKNIMGGFKSMEDMCKHYLFTIAIENTSHDHYFTEKIVNPFINNTVPLYWGCKRVEEYFPKHTIRLTGNITRDVIIIHSVLRNPNKYIAEYKIDQELVLNKVNLVKNIERIFEV
;
A
#
# COMPACT_ATOMS: atom_id res chain seq x y z
N MET A 1 4.25 -20.02 -6.14
CA MET A 1 5.16 -21.17 -5.96
C MET A 1 6.18 -20.84 -4.88
N ILE A 2 6.38 -21.71 -3.89
CA ILE A 2 7.18 -21.46 -2.68
C ILE A 2 8.15 -22.61 -2.43
N SER A 3 9.42 -22.31 -2.17
CA SER A 3 10.38 -23.27 -1.64
C SER A 3 10.40 -23.17 -0.11
N ILE A 4 10.15 -24.25 0.57
CA ILE A 4 10.18 -24.35 2.03
C ILE A 4 11.54 -24.89 2.43
N VAL A 5 12.20 -24.26 3.41
CA VAL A 5 13.51 -24.66 3.91
C VAL A 5 13.40 -24.96 5.39
N ALA A 6 13.75 -26.18 5.78
CA ALA A 6 13.91 -26.61 7.15
C ALA A 6 15.41 -26.84 7.43
N LEU A 7 15.97 -26.13 8.40
CA LEU A 7 17.40 -26.22 8.77
C LEU A 7 17.57 -27.07 10.02
N LEU A 8 18.43 -28.08 9.94
CA LEU A 8 18.76 -28.98 11.05
C LEU A 8 20.28 -29.13 11.18
N ASP A 9 20.80 -28.89 12.34
CA ASP A 9 22.20 -29.14 12.63
C ASP A 9 22.39 -30.46 13.42
N ASN A 10 23.64 -30.84 13.58
CA ASN A 10 24.01 -32.08 14.26
C ASN A 10 23.63 -32.05 15.76
N THR A 11 23.58 -30.86 16.40
CA THR A 11 23.20 -30.72 17.81
C THR A 11 21.69 -30.89 17.99
N THR A 12 20.92 -30.37 17.08
CA THR A 12 19.45 -30.48 17.03
C THR A 12 19.00 -31.92 16.86
N ILE A 13 19.75 -32.70 16.06
CA ILE A 13 19.44 -34.13 15.77
C ILE A 13 19.81 -35.05 16.96
N LYS A 14 20.91 -34.73 17.70
CA LYS A 14 21.46 -35.64 18.74
C LYS A 14 20.89 -35.40 20.15
N ASN A 15 20.33 -34.23 20.42
CA ASN A 15 19.94 -33.84 21.79
C ASN A 15 18.53 -34.24 22.19
N ASP A 16 17.83 -35.15 21.44
CA ASP A 16 16.43 -35.51 21.66
C ASP A 16 15.48 -34.28 21.82
N SER A 17 15.96 -33.09 21.42
CA SER A 17 15.21 -31.85 21.54
C SER A 17 13.98 -31.82 20.58
N ILE A 18 14.06 -32.63 19.52
CA ILE A 18 12.94 -32.85 18.58
C ILE A 18 12.53 -34.33 18.73
N THR A 19 11.35 -34.57 19.27
CA THR A 19 10.77 -35.92 19.28
C THR A 19 10.41 -36.33 17.85
N ASP A 20 10.55 -37.61 17.50
CA ASP A 20 10.14 -38.13 16.19
C ASP A 20 8.71 -37.68 15.83
N LYS A 21 7.81 -37.66 16.82
CA LYS A 21 6.43 -37.19 16.64
C LYS A 21 6.32 -35.73 16.26
N ALA A 22 7.07 -34.83 16.89
CA ALA A 22 7.02 -33.40 16.59
C ALA A 22 7.57 -33.12 15.18
N PHE A 23 8.57 -33.87 14.76
CA PHE A 23 9.11 -33.83 13.42
C PHE A 23 8.07 -34.28 12.38
N ASP A 24 7.42 -35.43 12.65
CA ASP A 24 6.35 -35.98 11.80
C ASP A 24 5.16 -34.99 11.70
N ASP A 25 4.75 -34.38 12.79
CA ASP A 25 3.67 -33.38 12.83
C ASP A 25 4.02 -32.17 11.95
N SER A 26 5.27 -31.68 12.02
CA SER A 26 5.74 -30.57 11.18
C SER A 26 5.68 -30.90 9.69
N ILE A 27 6.27 -32.03 9.29
CA ILE A 27 6.28 -32.49 7.87
C ILE A 27 4.86 -32.76 7.38
N THR A 28 4.04 -33.42 8.18
CA THR A 28 2.62 -33.69 7.85
C THR A 28 1.85 -32.39 7.62
N SER A 29 2.11 -31.35 8.40
CA SER A 29 1.48 -30.04 8.23
C SER A 29 1.82 -29.37 6.89
N ILE A 30 3.01 -29.63 6.34
CA ILE A 30 3.42 -29.15 5.00
C ILE A 30 2.74 -29.98 3.91
N ILE A 31 2.72 -31.30 4.01
CA ILE A 31 2.08 -32.19 3.03
C ILE A 31 0.60 -31.85 2.91
N ASN A 32 -0.06 -31.52 4.02
CA ASN A 32 -1.49 -31.20 4.10
C ASN A 32 -1.84 -29.76 3.70
N GLN A 33 -0.89 -28.94 3.22
CA GLN A 33 -1.20 -27.60 2.73
C GLN A 33 -2.21 -27.65 1.56
N THR A 34 -3.20 -26.75 1.58
CA THR A 34 -4.19 -26.61 0.49
C THR A 34 -3.54 -26.12 -0.80
N TYR A 35 -2.58 -25.21 -0.70
CA TYR A 35 -1.76 -24.77 -1.83
C TYR A 35 -0.75 -25.86 -2.20
N LYS A 36 -0.75 -26.33 -3.48
CA LYS A 36 0.02 -27.51 -3.92
C LYS A 36 1.36 -27.18 -4.60
N GLU A 37 1.59 -25.93 -4.99
CA GLU A 37 2.78 -25.50 -5.74
C GLU A 37 3.94 -25.12 -4.79
N TRP A 38 4.44 -26.12 -4.06
CA TRP A 38 5.57 -25.98 -3.13
C TRP A 38 6.58 -27.12 -3.30
N GLU A 39 7.79 -26.89 -2.81
CA GLU A 39 8.81 -27.92 -2.55
C GLU A 39 9.33 -27.75 -1.12
N LEU A 40 9.81 -28.81 -0.49
CA LEU A 40 10.44 -28.79 0.82
C LEU A 40 11.89 -29.25 0.70
N LYS A 41 12.82 -28.42 1.18
CA LYS A 41 14.25 -28.76 1.33
C LYS A 41 14.55 -28.95 2.82
N ILE A 42 14.77 -30.18 3.23
CA ILE A 42 15.29 -30.50 4.58
C ILE A 42 16.81 -30.43 4.49
N VAL A 43 17.40 -29.44 5.15
CA VAL A 43 18.82 -29.14 5.05
C VAL A 43 19.52 -29.57 6.33
N LEU A 44 20.34 -30.59 6.22
CA LEU A 44 21.22 -31.08 7.28
C LEU A 44 22.58 -30.39 7.11
N TYR A 45 22.97 -29.54 8.05
CA TYR A 45 24.27 -28.84 7.99
C TYR A 45 25.09 -29.12 9.23
N ASN A 46 26.40 -28.86 9.15
CA ASN A 46 27.38 -29.13 10.23
C ASN A 46 27.37 -30.59 10.69
N ILE A 47 27.15 -31.54 9.75
CA ILE A 47 27.07 -32.96 10.04
C ILE A 47 28.42 -33.65 9.82
N LYS A 48 28.70 -34.72 10.60
CA LYS A 48 29.87 -35.57 10.40
C LYS A 48 29.66 -36.56 9.27
N GLN A 49 30.73 -36.92 8.56
CA GLN A 49 30.65 -37.76 7.35
C GLN A 49 29.94 -39.13 7.55
N ASN A 50 29.83 -39.63 8.79
CA ASN A 50 29.25 -40.94 9.08
C ASN A 50 27.83 -40.88 9.71
N ASP A 51 27.18 -39.71 9.76
CA ASP A 51 25.84 -39.60 10.32
C ASP A 51 24.78 -40.04 9.30
N ASN A 52 24.29 -41.27 9.45
CA ASN A 52 23.07 -41.76 8.74
C ASN A 52 21.86 -41.37 9.57
N SER A 53 21.20 -40.25 9.22
CA SER A 53 19.97 -39.84 9.90
C SER A 53 18.75 -40.59 9.38
N SER A 54 17.84 -40.98 10.30
CA SER A 54 16.51 -41.58 10.01
C SER A 54 15.62 -40.71 9.13
N ILE A 55 16.01 -39.45 8.90
CA ILE A 55 15.28 -38.43 8.11
C ILE A 55 15.16 -38.79 6.63
N GLN A 56 15.95 -39.72 6.10
CA GLN A 56 15.94 -40.05 4.66
C GLN A 56 14.61 -40.62 4.14
N ASN A 57 13.81 -41.20 5.01
CA ASN A 57 12.54 -41.85 4.63
C ASN A 57 11.46 -40.84 4.14
N TYR A 58 11.59 -39.53 4.46
CA TYR A 58 10.60 -38.52 4.06
C TYR A 58 10.56 -38.25 2.57
N LYS A 59 11.67 -38.47 1.85
CA LYS A 59 11.71 -38.37 0.40
C LYS A 59 10.79 -39.38 -0.29
N ASP A 60 10.57 -40.53 0.33
CA ASP A 60 9.71 -41.60 -0.19
C ASP A 60 8.23 -41.34 0.09
N ILE A 61 7.92 -40.44 1.03
CA ILE A 61 6.54 -40.06 1.40
C ILE A 61 5.94 -39.08 0.40
N ASP A 62 6.71 -38.07 -0.04
CA ASP A 62 6.26 -37.08 -1.01
C ASP A 62 7.40 -36.63 -1.91
N SER A 63 7.22 -36.75 -3.22
CA SER A 63 8.25 -36.45 -4.23
C SER A 63 8.67 -34.95 -4.27
N ARG A 64 7.94 -34.06 -3.58
CA ARG A 64 8.28 -32.64 -3.44
C ARG A 64 9.27 -32.38 -2.29
N ILE A 65 9.58 -33.39 -1.49
CA ILE A 65 10.54 -33.33 -0.39
C ILE A 65 11.91 -33.74 -0.89
N ASP A 66 12.91 -32.95 -0.60
CA ASP A 66 14.30 -33.25 -0.90
C ASP A 66 15.19 -33.03 0.33
N ILE A 67 16.22 -33.83 0.49
CA ILE A 67 17.15 -33.82 1.63
C ILE A 67 18.53 -33.42 1.13
N ILE A 68 19.05 -32.32 1.65
CA ILE A 68 20.35 -31.76 1.27
C ILE A 68 21.27 -31.86 2.49
N LYS A 69 22.48 -32.42 2.29
CA LYS A 69 23.49 -32.59 3.34
C LYS A 69 24.70 -31.70 3.08
N TYR A 70 25.08 -30.90 4.09
CA TYR A 70 26.33 -30.12 4.11
C TYR A 70 27.20 -30.58 5.27
N PHE A 71 28.43 -30.97 4.98
CA PHE A 71 29.35 -31.45 5.97
C PHE A 71 30.01 -30.30 6.73
N GLU A 72 30.57 -30.59 7.94
CA GLU A 72 31.16 -29.64 8.88
C GLU A 72 32.25 -28.76 8.25
N ASN A 73 33.02 -29.28 7.30
CA ASN A 73 34.06 -28.58 6.55
C ASN A 73 33.52 -27.72 5.38
N GLU A 74 32.26 -27.89 4.99
CA GLU A 74 31.62 -27.14 3.89
C GLU A 74 30.78 -26.00 4.44
N ILE A 75 29.87 -26.30 5.38
CA ILE A 75 28.97 -25.35 6.01
C ILE A 75 28.79 -25.68 7.48
N ASN A 76 29.14 -24.70 8.32
CA ASN A 76 29.11 -24.84 9.77
C ASN A 76 28.12 -23.88 10.47
N THR A 77 27.36 -23.10 9.71
CA THR A 77 26.39 -22.14 10.26
C THR A 77 25.05 -22.18 9.52
N SER A 78 23.98 -21.90 10.25
CA SER A 78 22.60 -21.89 9.71
C SER A 78 22.38 -20.84 8.62
N SER A 79 22.99 -19.65 8.75
CA SER A 79 22.88 -18.60 7.75
C SER A 79 23.50 -18.99 6.42
N LYS A 80 24.70 -19.54 6.45
CA LYS A 80 25.38 -20.05 5.24
C LYS A 80 24.60 -21.20 4.60
N ALA A 81 24.03 -22.10 5.42
CA ALA A 81 23.19 -23.20 4.94
C ALA A 81 21.94 -22.66 4.24
N LEU A 82 21.26 -21.67 4.83
CA LEU A 82 20.07 -21.05 4.25
C LEU A 82 20.37 -20.35 2.92
N ILE A 83 21.44 -19.54 2.87
CA ILE A 83 21.84 -18.83 1.65
C ILE A 83 22.15 -19.83 0.54
N LYS A 84 23.03 -20.82 0.82
CA LYS A 84 23.47 -21.79 -0.19
C LYS A 84 22.33 -22.63 -0.72
N VAL A 85 21.40 -23.10 0.14
CA VAL A 85 20.24 -23.87 -0.33
C VAL A 85 19.26 -23.00 -1.10
N ALA A 86 19.05 -21.74 -0.68
CA ALA A 86 18.21 -20.82 -1.40
C ALA A 86 18.74 -20.55 -2.81
N GLU A 87 20.05 -20.33 -2.97
CA GLU A 87 20.67 -20.02 -4.26
C GLU A 87 20.71 -21.21 -5.21
N HIS A 88 21.11 -22.37 -4.73
CA HIS A 88 21.44 -23.52 -5.57
C HIS A 88 20.45 -24.70 -5.44
N GLY A 89 19.69 -24.77 -4.35
CA GLY A 89 18.78 -25.89 -4.07
C GLY A 89 17.31 -25.57 -4.26
N CYS A 90 16.91 -24.30 -4.10
CA CYS A 90 15.52 -23.87 -4.17
C CYS A 90 15.12 -23.44 -5.59
N LYS A 91 14.03 -24.04 -6.08
CA LYS A 91 13.49 -23.79 -7.42
C LYS A 91 12.73 -22.45 -7.53
N TYR A 92 12.07 -22.01 -6.44
CA TYR A 92 11.14 -20.89 -6.48
C TYR A 92 11.72 -19.60 -5.87
N ASN A 93 11.14 -18.46 -6.27
CA ASN A 93 11.61 -17.14 -5.87
C ASN A 93 11.13 -16.70 -4.48
N HIS A 94 10.25 -17.45 -3.82
CA HIS A 94 9.80 -17.21 -2.46
C HIS A 94 10.25 -18.36 -1.57
N ILE A 95 10.91 -18.02 -0.48
CA ILE A 95 11.44 -18.96 0.52
C ILE A 95 10.63 -18.84 1.79
N ALA A 96 10.06 -19.93 2.26
CA ALA A 96 9.47 -20.04 3.59
C ALA A 96 10.41 -20.81 4.51
N VAL A 97 10.62 -20.32 5.73
CA VAL A 97 11.46 -20.99 6.73
C VAL A 97 10.56 -21.81 7.65
N LEU A 98 10.88 -23.09 7.83
CA LEU A 98 10.20 -23.99 8.75
C LEU A 98 11.13 -24.33 9.92
N TYR A 99 10.69 -24.08 11.14
CA TYR A 99 11.29 -24.66 12.33
C TYR A 99 10.63 -26.01 12.62
N MET A 100 11.45 -27.03 12.77
CA MET A 100 10.96 -28.37 13.13
C MET A 100 10.52 -28.35 14.58
N ASN A 101 9.31 -28.58 14.86
CA ASN A 101 8.42 -28.52 16.02
C ASN A 101 7.23 -27.59 15.80
N ASP A 102 7.26 -26.75 14.75
CA ASP A 102 6.14 -25.88 14.43
C ASP A 102 5.18 -26.57 13.47
N VAL A 103 3.90 -26.36 13.67
CA VAL A 103 2.83 -26.92 12.86
C VAL A 103 2.14 -25.77 12.08
N TRP A 104 2.08 -25.89 10.78
CA TRP A 104 1.41 -24.90 9.94
C TRP A 104 -0.07 -25.23 9.76
N VAL A 105 -0.94 -24.21 9.81
CA VAL A 105 -2.35 -24.42 9.48
C VAL A 105 -2.50 -24.78 7.98
N PRO A 106 -3.51 -25.58 7.60
CA PRO A 106 -3.62 -26.13 6.24
C PRO A 106 -3.67 -25.10 5.12
N ASN A 107 -4.18 -23.92 5.35
CA ASN A 107 -4.32 -22.86 4.36
C ASN A 107 -3.24 -21.74 4.43
N LYS A 108 -2.15 -21.97 5.19
CA LYS A 108 -1.10 -20.95 5.36
C LYS A 108 -0.50 -20.49 4.04
N LEU A 109 -0.03 -21.43 3.22
CA LEU A 109 0.61 -21.11 1.94
C LEU A 109 -0.37 -20.47 0.94
N GLU A 110 -1.62 -20.89 0.95
CA GLU A 110 -2.67 -20.32 0.09
C GLU A 110 -2.92 -18.85 0.43
N LEU A 111 -3.12 -18.53 1.71
CA LEU A 111 -3.35 -17.16 2.18
C LEU A 111 -2.14 -16.27 1.90
N GLN A 112 -0.93 -16.73 2.25
CA GLN A 112 0.29 -15.95 2.01
C GLN A 112 0.57 -15.75 0.51
N THR A 113 0.36 -16.76 -0.31
CA THR A 113 0.53 -16.63 -1.76
C THR A 113 -0.46 -15.64 -2.37
N SER A 114 -1.72 -15.67 -1.92
CA SER A 114 -2.75 -14.74 -2.38
C SER A 114 -2.37 -13.28 -2.10
N ILE A 115 -1.81 -12.99 -0.92
CA ILE A 115 -1.32 -11.66 -0.55
C ILE A 115 -0.10 -11.25 -1.39
N LEU A 116 0.87 -12.15 -1.57
CA LEU A 116 2.08 -11.86 -2.36
C LEU A 116 1.75 -11.63 -3.85
N LEU A 117 0.77 -12.33 -4.40
CA LEU A 117 0.28 -12.10 -5.77
C LEU A 117 -0.46 -10.76 -5.88
N LYS A 118 -1.24 -10.42 -4.88
CA LYS A 118 -1.99 -9.15 -4.83
C LYS A 118 -1.08 -7.95 -4.62
N TYR A 119 -0.01 -8.10 -3.84
CA TYR A 119 0.92 -7.04 -3.47
C TYR A 119 2.38 -7.45 -3.77
N PRO A 120 2.80 -7.49 -5.05
CA PRO A 120 4.11 -7.99 -5.46
C PRO A 120 5.31 -7.22 -4.89
N ARG A 121 5.09 -6.01 -4.34
CA ARG A 121 6.13 -5.22 -3.70
C ARG A 121 6.56 -5.74 -2.32
N ILE A 122 5.75 -6.60 -1.68
CA ILE A 122 6.12 -7.18 -0.38
C ILE A 122 7.34 -8.10 -0.56
N ASP A 123 8.38 -7.85 0.22
CA ASP A 123 9.61 -8.62 0.19
C ASP A 123 9.66 -9.69 1.27
N VAL A 124 9.05 -9.41 2.44
CA VAL A 124 8.86 -10.36 3.55
C VAL A 124 7.43 -10.31 4.02
N LEU A 125 6.78 -11.46 4.05
CA LEU A 125 5.42 -11.62 4.55
C LEU A 125 5.40 -12.58 5.74
N GLY A 126 5.04 -12.06 6.92
CA GLY A 126 4.83 -12.84 8.12
C GLY A 126 3.36 -12.99 8.50
N SER A 127 3.11 -13.70 9.58
CA SER A 127 1.79 -13.86 10.19
C SER A 127 1.91 -14.03 11.71
N LYS A 128 0.78 -13.98 12.41
CA LYS A 128 0.72 -14.38 13.82
C LYS A 128 0.93 -15.89 13.99
N SER A 129 1.28 -16.26 15.21
CA SER A 129 1.38 -17.65 15.65
C SER A 129 0.70 -17.83 17.02
N ILE A 130 0.52 -19.08 17.42
CA ILE A 130 -0.11 -19.45 18.69
C ILE A 130 0.71 -20.51 19.41
N TYR A 131 0.82 -20.39 20.73
CA TYR A 131 1.29 -21.43 21.63
C TYR A 131 0.23 -21.65 22.70
N GLU A 132 -0.25 -22.89 22.84
CA GLU A 132 -1.43 -23.22 23.67
C GLU A 132 -2.63 -22.34 23.31
N SER A 133 -2.99 -21.37 24.16
CA SER A 133 -4.07 -20.38 23.94
C SER A 133 -3.58 -18.94 23.73
N GLU A 134 -2.25 -18.70 23.82
CA GLU A 134 -1.65 -17.38 23.65
C GLU A 134 -1.31 -17.11 22.18
N VAL A 135 -1.90 -16.05 21.63
CA VAL A 135 -1.58 -15.58 20.29
C VAL A 135 -0.48 -14.53 20.37
N SER A 136 0.49 -14.61 19.46
CA SER A 136 1.62 -13.67 19.41
C SER A 136 1.14 -12.23 19.21
N CYS A 137 1.65 -11.30 20.05
CA CYS A 137 1.37 -9.87 19.95
C CYS A 137 2.45 -9.18 19.12
N ILE A 138 2.41 -9.38 17.80
CA ILE A 138 3.32 -8.75 16.83
C ILE A 138 2.59 -7.64 16.06
N PRO A 139 3.33 -6.63 15.52
CA PRO A 139 2.74 -5.56 14.71
C PRO A 139 2.11 -6.12 13.44
N GLU A 140 0.94 -5.62 13.10
CA GLU A 140 0.20 -5.96 11.88
C GLU A 140 0.45 -4.92 10.78
N GLY A 141 0.22 -5.34 9.53
CA GLY A 141 0.38 -4.48 8.38
C GLY A 141 1.83 -4.30 7.96
N GLU A 142 2.12 -3.22 7.28
CA GLU A 142 3.47 -2.90 6.86
C GLU A 142 4.32 -2.44 8.03
N LEU A 143 5.54 -3.00 8.11
CA LEU A 143 6.42 -2.83 9.25
C LEU A 143 7.46 -1.75 8.98
N TYR A 144 7.67 -0.92 9.98
CA TYR A 144 8.61 0.18 9.96
C TYR A 144 9.69 -0.03 11.01
N GLN A 145 10.77 0.71 10.88
CA GLN A 145 11.89 0.70 11.81
C GLN A 145 11.46 0.75 13.29
N TYR A 146 10.47 1.59 13.62
CA TYR A 146 9.95 1.71 14.98
C TYR A 146 9.43 0.39 15.56
N ASN A 147 8.74 -0.40 14.74
CA ASN A 147 8.20 -1.70 15.13
C ASN A 147 9.33 -2.70 15.39
N ILE A 148 10.31 -2.73 14.49
CA ILE A 148 11.42 -3.70 14.50
C ILE A 148 12.37 -3.47 15.67
N LEU A 149 12.51 -2.21 16.13
CA LEU A 149 13.38 -1.87 17.24
C LEU A 149 12.79 -2.15 18.61
N LYS A 150 11.48 -2.28 18.71
CA LYS A 150 10.80 -2.56 19.97
C LYS A 150 10.67 -4.06 20.26
N ILE A 151 10.38 -4.83 19.24
CA ILE A 151 10.19 -6.28 19.32
C ILE A 151 10.71 -6.92 18.04
N ASN A 152 11.01 -8.23 18.06
CA ASN A 152 11.16 -8.98 16.83
C ASN A 152 9.80 -9.02 16.11
N PRO A 153 9.67 -8.41 14.92
CA PRO A 153 8.36 -8.28 14.28
C PRO A 153 7.88 -9.57 13.64
N PHE A 154 8.76 -10.55 13.45
CA PHE A 154 8.45 -11.81 12.81
C PHE A 154 8.79 -13.00 13.69
N ILE A 155 7.96 -14.00 13.60
CA ILE A 155 8.23 -15.34 14.11
C ILE A 155 8.69 -16.18 12.93
N ASN A 156 9.86 -16.78 13.03
CA ASN A 156 10.58 -17.32 11.87
C ASN A 156 9.78 -18.32 11.02
N SER A 157 9.04 -19.25 11.63
CA SER A 157 8.18 -20.20 10.91
C SER A 157 6.98 -19.57 10.23
N THR A 158 6.69 -18.29 10.50
CA THR A 158 5.56 -17.59 9.87
C THR A 158 5.92 -16.94 8.56
N VAL A 159 7.22 -16.70 8.29
CA VAL A 159 7.66 -15.84 7.20
C VAL A 159 7.77 -16.54 5.85
N VAL A 160 7.45 -15.77 4.80
CA VAL A 160 7.80 -16.03 3.40
C VAL A 160 8.63 -14.85 2.90
N ILE A 161 9.81 -15.13 2.37
CA ILE A 161 10.83 -14.13 2.00
C ILE A 161 11.13 -14.25 0.50
N LYS A 162 11.30 -13.13 -0.21
CA LYS A 162 11.85 -13.17 -1.57
C LYS A 162 13.30 -13.66 -1.55
N LYS A 163 13.63 -14.59 -2.42
CA LYS A 163 14.95 -15.23 -2.52
C LYS A 163 16.10 -14.22 -2.68
N ASN A 164 15.90 -13.19 -3.50
CA ASN A 164 16.93 -12.21 -3.84
C ASN A 164 17.38 -11.31 -2.67
N ILE A 165 16.60 -11.22 -1.57
CA ILE A 165 16.98 -10.42 -0.41
C ILE A 165 17.78 -11.22 0.63
N LEU A 166 17.86 -12.53 0.50
CA LEU A 166 18.67 -13.37 1.41
C LEU A 166 20.17 -13.08 1.30
N LYS A 167 20.65 -12.46 0.23
CA LYS A 167 22.03 -11.98 0.08
C LYS A 167 22.46 -11.06 1.25
N TYR A 168 21.54 -10.32 1.86
CA TYR A 168 21.86 -9.44 3.00
C TYR A 168 22.19 -10.22 4.28
N LEU A 169 21.92 -11.52 4.33
CA LEU A 169 22.40 -12.39 5.44
C LEU A 169 23.91 -12.56 5.45
N GLU A 170 24.60 -12.42 4.32
CA GLU A 170 26.06 -12.53 4.25
C GLU A 170 26.78 -11.44 5.05
N GLU A 171 26.12 -10.28 5.21
CA GLU A 171 26.67 -9.14 5.97
C GLU A 171 26.50 -9.31 7.48
N VAL A 172 25.78 -10.33 7.92
CA VAL A 172 25.53 -10.62 9.35
C VAL A 172 26.59 -11.59 9.86
N ASN A 173 27.05 -11.39 11.11
CA ASN A 173 28.00 -12.31 11.75
C ASN A 173 27.42 -13.75 11.74
N PRO A 174 28.04 -14.69 11.02
CA PRO A 174 27.48 -16.03 10.82
C PRO A 174 27.53 -16.93 12.06
N PHE A 175 28.22 -16.52 13.13
CA PHE A 175 28.37 -17.29 14.38
C PHE A 175 27.27 -17.00 15.41
N LEU A 176 26.31 -16.16 15.05
CA LEU A 176 25.11 -15.91 15.86
C LEU A 176 24.07 -17.01 15.64
N GLU A 177 23.20 -17.23 16.60
CA GLU A 177 22.04 -18.09 16.43
C GLU A 177 21.12 -17.57 15.32
N ILE A 178 20.44 -18.49 14.61
CA ILE A 178 19.61 -18.15 13.47
C ILE A 178 18.52 -17.13 13.82
N ASN A 179 17.95 -17.20 15.01
CA ASN A 179 16.94 -16.26 15.49
C ASN A 179 17.49 -14.83 15.62
N VAL A 180 18.73 -14.69 16.10
CA VAL A 180 19.43 -13.41 16.21
C VAL A 180 19.80 -12.89 14.82
N ILE A 181 20.28 -13.76 13.96
CA ILE A 181 20.63 -13.44 12.56
C ILE A 181 19.43 -12.92 11.80
N LEU A 182 18.29 -13.59 11.89
CA LEU A 182 17.07 -13.15 11.20
C LEU A 182 16.57 -11.82 11.76
N ASN A 183 16.67 -11.58 13.06
CA ASN A 183 16.35 -10.28 13.64
C ASN A 183 17.21 -9.14 13.08
N ILE A 184 18.50 -9.36 12.96
CA ILE A 184 19.43 -8.39 12.37
C ILE A 184 19.07 -8.21 10.89
N LEU A 185 18.72 -9.28 10.18
CA LEU A 185 18.26 -9.21 8.80
C LEU A 185 17.05 -8.30 8.66
N TRP A 186 16.03 -8.42 9.53
CA TRP A 186 14.83 -7.56 9.45
C TRP A 186 15.18 -6.07 9.53
N VAL A 187 16.11 -5.71 10.39
CA VAL A 187 16.61 -4.34 10.50
C VAL A 187 17.35 -3.91 9.24
N GLN A 188 18.26 -4.73 8.73
CA GLN A 188 18.96 -4.44 7.47
C GLN A 188 18.00 -4.30 6.30
N LEU A 189 16.98 -5.16 6.19
CA LEU A 189 15.99 -5.10 5.12
C LEU A 189 15.17 -3.80 5.17
N VAL A 190 14.82 -3.30 6.36
CA VAL A 190 14.16 -1.99 6.48
C VAL A 190 15.09 -0.86 6.07
N ILE A 191 16.39 -0.95 6.39
CA ILE A 191 17.39 0.03 5.95
C ILE A 191 17.56 -0.01 4.45
N GLN A 192 17.57 -1.20 3.87
CA GLN A 192 17.59 -1.40 2.41
C GLN A 192 16.22 -1.15 1.75
N GLN A 193 15.25 -0.69 2.55
CA GLN A 193 13.90 -0.31 2.12
C GLN A 193 13.10 -1.43 1.48
N CYS A 194 13.39 -2.66 1.88
CA CYS A 194 12.52 -3.79 1.60
C CYS A 194 11.18 -3.63 2.32
N VAL A 195 10.13 -4.10 1.69
CA VAL A 195 8.79 -4.04 2.24
C VAL A 195 8.51 -5.26 3.09
N LEU A 196 8.38 -5.05 4.39
CA LEU A 196 8.07 -6.07 5.39
C LEU A 196 6.61 -5.93 5.83
N TYR A 197 5.86 -7.02 5.84
CA TYR A 197 4.43 -7.00 6.14
C TYR A 197 4.01 -8.17 7.02
N ASN A 198 3.14 -7.95 8.02
CA ASN A 198 2.50 -9.01 8.81
C ASN A 198 1.00 -9.06 8.57
N MET A 199 0.51 -10.27 8.26
CA MET A 199 -0.91 -10.59 8.24
C MET A 199 -1.46 -10.68 9.67
N ASN A 200 -2.75 -10.41 9.83
CA ASN A 200 -3.46 -10.59 11.10
C ASN A 200 -3.84 -12.06 11.39
N ASP A 201 -3.68 -12.91 10.41
CA ASP A 201 -4.03 -14.33 10.51
C ASP A 201 -3.03 -15.09 11.36
N THR A 202 -3.52 -16.03 12.20
CA THR A 202 -2.71 -16.96 12.99
C THR A 202 -2.47 -18.22 12.18
N LEU A 203 -1.27 -18.37 11.61
CA LEU A 203 -0.98 -19.39 10.59
C LEU A 203 0.01 -20.47 11.04
N VAL A 204 0.59 -20.33 12.25
CA VAL A 204 1.56 -21.28 12.82
C VAL A 204 1.19 -21.58 14.27
N LYS A 205 1.27 -22.86 14.64
CA LYS A 205 1.19 -23.33 16.02
C LYS A 205 2.56 -23.80 16.47
N HIS A 206 3.06 -23.25 17.58
CA HIS A 206 4.26 -23.71 18.25
C HIS A 206 3.97 -24.85 19.21
N ASN A 207 4.89 -25.81 19.30
CA ASN A 207 4.84 -26.90 20.25
C ASN A 207 5.71 -26.64 21.50
N ASP A 208 6.53 -25.58 21.47
CA ASP A 208 7.34 -25.15 22.62
C ASP A 208 7.22 -23.66 22.89
N ASN A 209 7.36 -23.28 24.16
CA ASN A 209 7.25 -21.91 24.63
C ASN A 209 8.50 -21.08 24.28
N GLU A 210 9.66 -21.68 24.20
CA GLU A 210 10.92 -20.99 23.94
C GLU A 210 10.91 -20.37 22.55
N THR A 211 10.55 -21.13 21.52
CA THR A 211 10.41 -20.64 20.14
C THR A 211 9.33 -19.56 20.05
N PHE A 212 8.21 -19.75 20.73
CA PHE A 212 7.12 -18.76 20.74
C PHE A 212 7.53 -17.43 21.37
N LEU A 213 8.33 -17.44 22.46
CA LEU A 213 8.73 -16.23 23.15
C LEU A 213 9.84 -15.43 22.45
N HIS A 214 10.50 -15.97 21.44
CA HIS A 214 11.58 -15.28 20.73
C HIS A 214 11.15 -13.92 20.13
N TYR A 215 9.89 -13.71 19.81
CA TYR A 215 9.39 -12.42 19.36
C TYR A 215 9.44 -11.32 20.45
N LYS A 216 9.48 -11.70 21.74
CA LYS A 216 9.55 -10.76 22.88
C LYS A 216 10.97 -10.25 23.13
N VAL A 217 11.98 -10.83 22.49
CA VAL A 217 13.40 -10.47 22.71
C VAL A 217 13.70 -9.14 21.99
N CYS A 218 13.94 -8.10 22.77
CA CYS A 218 14.38 -6.79 22.27
C CYS A 218 15.92 -6.72 22.33
N TYR A 219 16.55 -6.56 21.18
CA TYR A 219 18.03 -6.46 21.11
C TYR A 219 18.49 -5.03 21.27
N ASN A 220 18.93 -4.69 22.48
CA ASN A 220 19.57 -3.41 22.81
C ASN A 220 21.09 -3.52 22.57
N THR A 221 21.53 -3.74 21.34
CA THR A 221 22.95 -3.86 21.04
C THR A 221 23.53 -2.60 20.39
N ILE A 222 24.84 -2.40 20.53
CA ILE A 222 25.60 -1.30 19.89
C ILE A 222 25.41 -1.31 18.36
N VAL A 223 25.26 -2.49 17.74
CA VAL A 223 25.00 -2.66 16.31
C VAL A 223 23.67 -2.04 15.92
N PHE A 224 22.61 -2.29 16.69
CA PHE A 224 21.28 -1.68 16.48
C PHE A 224 21.33 -0.15 16.56
N LYS A 225 22.09 0.38 17.51
CA LYS A 225 22.22 1.84 17.68
C LYS A 225 22.93 2.47 16.49
N LYS A 226 24.02 1.87 16.00
CA LYS A 226 24.76 2.36 14.83
C LYS A 226 23.90 2.33 13.57
N VAL A 227 23.21 1.22 13.32
CA VAL A 227 22.27 1.04 12.21
C VAL A 227 21.14 2.08 12.25
N LEU A 228 20.64 2.40 13.46
CA LEU A 228 19.67 3.45 13.70
C LEU A 228 20.18 4.85 13.36
N ASP A 229 21.39 5.15 13.76
CA ASP A 229 21.97 6.47 13.58
C ASP A 229 22.29 6.69 12.08
N ASP A 230 22.77 5.66 11.38
CA ASP A 230 22.97 5.69 9.92
C ASP A 230 21.63 5.88 9.18
N PHE A 231 20.58 5.19 9.61
CA PHE A 231 19.24 5.40 9.05
C PHE A 231 18.73 6.83 9.30
N ARG A 232 18.84 7.34 10.52
CA ARG A 232 18.38 8.69 10.88
C ARG A 232 19.07 9.79 10.09
N SER A 233 20.32 9.59 9.71
CA SER A 233 21.11 10.57 8.96
C SER A 233 20.81 10.58 7.46
N ASN A 234 20.36 9.46 6.89
CA ASN A 234 20.23 9.26 5.44
C ASN A 234 18.83 9.48 4.87
N TYR A 235 17.79 9.63 5.71
CA TYR A 235 16.39 9.66 5.27
C TYR A 235 15.67 10.91 5.73
N ILE A 236 14.74 11.41 4.90
CA ILE A 236 13.75 12.39 5.33
C ILE A 236 12.63 11.66 6.09
N ARG A 237 12.40 12.07 7.32
CA ARG A 237 11.32 11.55 8.17
C ARG A 237 10.20 12.55 8.20
N ILE A 238 9.06 12.17 7.63
CA ILE A 238 7.92 13.06 7.40
C ILE A 238 6.83 12.78 8.42
N LYS A 239 6.40 13.80 9.16
CA LYS A 239 5.26 13.74 10.07
C LYS A 239 4.09 14.51 9.50
N PHE A 240 2.90 13.90 9.58
CA PHE A 240 1.65 14.56 9.20
C PHE A 240 1.06 15.37 10.35
N PHE A 241 0.53 16.54 10.03
CA PHE A 241 -0.33 17.34 10.88
C PHE A 241 -1.62 17.65 10.13
N SER A 242 -2.77 17.48 10.77
CA SER A 242 -4.08 17.66 10.15
C SER A 242 -5.06 18.24 11.13
N ASP A 243 -6.06 18.99 10.65
CA ASP A 243 -7.18 19.52 11.42
C ASP A 243 -8.40 18.58 11.47
N TYR A 244 -8.33 17.44 10.77
CA TYR A 244 -9.41 16.46 10.71
C TYR A 244 -9.06 15.06 11.24
N CYS A 245 -7.76 14.72 11.38
CA CYS A 245 -7.33 13.45 11.96
C CYS A 245 -5.96 13.57 12.65
N VAL A 246 -5.65 12.62 13.54
CA VAL A 246 -4.34 12.56 14.19
C VAL A 246 -3.25 12.06 13.24
N SER A 247 -2.00 12.45 13.49
CA SER A 247 -0.84 12.12 12.66
C SER A 247 -0.71 10.63 12.33
N GLY A 248 -0.94 9.76 13.32
CA GLY A 248 -0.89 8.31 13.13
C GLY A 248 -1.93 7.80 12.14
N HIS A 249 -3.15 8.33 12.20
CA HIS A 249 -4.21 7.98 11.26
C HIS A 249 -3.89 8.47 9.85
N CYS A 250 -3.43 9.71 9.68
CA CYS A 250 -3.01 10.23 8.39
C CYS A 250 -1.92 9.35 7.76
N LYS A 251 -0.90 8.97 8.55
CA LYS A 251 0.17 8.06 8.12
C LYS A 251 -0.39 6.73 7.63
N GLN A 252 -1.23 6.07 8.43
CA GLN A 252 -1.83 4.78 8.09
C GLN A 252 -2.66 4.83 6.79
N GLU A 253 -3.47 5.88 6.61
CA GLU A 253 -4.28 6.04 5.40
C GLU A 253 -3.42 6.21 4.14
N TYR A 254 -2.35 7.02 4.21
CA TYR A 254 -1.44 7.19 3.06
C TYR A 254 -0.65 5.93 2.76
N GLU A 255 -0.15 5.23 3.78
CA GLU A 255 0.58 3.98 3.61
C GLU A 255 -0.32 2.87 3.08
N ARG A 256 -1.54 2.76 3.62
CA ARG A 256 -2.55 1.82 3.14
C ARG A 256 -2.90 2.08 1.67
N ALA A 257 -3.12 3.33 1.30
CA ALA A 257 -3.41 3.70 -0.07
C ALA A 257 -2.25 3.36 -1.02
N CYS A 258 -1.01 3.60 -0.61
CA CYS A 258 0.18 3.21 -1.37
C CYS A 258 0.28 1.68 -1.52
N LEU A 259 0.09 0.93 -0.43
CA LEU A 259 0.12 -0.52 -0.45
C LEU A 259 -0.94 -1.09 -1.40
N VAL A 260 -2.18 -0.64 -1.25
CA VAL A 260 -3.32 -1.06 -2.06
C VAL A 260 -3.09 -0.77 -3.55
N GLN A 261 -2.45 0.35 -3.88
CA GLN A 261 -2.14 0.74 -5.26
C GLN A 261 -0.80 0.17 -5.77
N ASN A 262 -0.12 -0.61 -4.96
CA ASN A 262 1.23 -1.09 -5.25
C ASN A 262 2.21 0.07 -5.60
N ILE A 263 2.09 1.19 -4.89
CA ILE A 263 2.94 2.36 -5.03
C ILE A 263 4.01 2.30 -3.95
N ASP A 264 5.25 2.52 -4.34
CA ASP A 264 6.36 2.59 -3.40
C ASP A 264 6.33 3.94 -2.65
N TYR A 265 5.94 3.91 -1.38
CA TYR A 265 5.86 5.11 -0.55
C TYR A 265 7.19 5.56 0.03
N TYR A 266 8.29 4.82 -0.16
CA TYR A 266 9.64 5.31 0.10
C TYR A 266 10.18 6.19 -1.03
N GLY A 267 9.47 6.27 -2.15
CA GLY A 267 9.87 6.99 -3.33
C GLY A 267 10.86 6.23 -4.22
N LYS A 268 11.18 6.81 -5.37
CA LYS A 268 12.14 6.26 -6.33
C LYS A 268 13.56 6.25 -5.76
N THR A 269 13.91 7.31 -5.01
CA THR A 269 15.23 7.47 -4.38
C THR A 269 15.37 6.67 -3.10
N LYS A 270 14.27 6.10 -2.61
CA LYS A 270 14.22 5.35 -1.36
C LYS A 270 14.60 6.17 -0.12
N LYS A 271 14.36 7.47 -0.12
CA LYS A 271 14.74 8.38 0.98
C LYS A 271 13.58 8.88 1.82
N ILE A 272 12.34 8.53 1.48
CA ILE A 272 11.14 8.98 2.20
C ILE A 272 10.77 7.98 3.30
N TYR A 273 10.45 8.49 4.48
CA TYR A 273 9.94 7.71 5.59
C TYR A 273 8.84 8.47 6.35
N PHE A 274 7.65 7.89 6.47
CA PHE A 274 6.56 8.49 7.25
C PHE A 274 6.66 8.08 8.72
N THR A 275 6.67 9.05 9.63
CA THR A 275 6.82 8.83 11.08
C THR A 275 5.71 9.49 11.89
N THR A 276 5.48 8.98 13.09
CA THR A 276 4.61 9.61 14.10
C THR A 276 5.38 10.18 15.29
N THR A 277 6.71 9.97 15.32
CA THR A 277 7.57 10.41 16.43
C THR A 277 7.90 11.88 16.36
N GLU A 278 8.43 12.44 17.44
CA GLU A 278 8.88 13.84 17.50
C GLU A 278 10.25 14.07 16.81
N THR A 279 10.93 13.00 16.40
CA THR A 279 12.22 13.08 15.69
C THR A 279 12.06 13.17 14.19
N TYR A 280 11.07 13.92 13.68
CA TYR A 280 10.88 14.14 12.26
C TYR A 280 11.83 15.22 11.71
N THR A 281 12.11 15.17 10.41
CA THR A 281 12.95 16.13 9.69
C THR A 281 12.16 16.99 8.70
N HIS A 282 10.97 16.52 8.31
CA HIS A 282 10.05 17.18 7.40
C HIS A 282 8.62 17.06 7.92
N ALA A 283 7.75 17.97 7.52
CA ALA A 283 6.35 17.97 7.92
C ALA A 283 5.42 18.16 6.72
N ILE A 284 4.25 17.51 6.78
CA ILE A 284 3.14 17.73 5.86
C ILE A 284 1.95 18.26 6.65
N ILE A 285 1.47 19.43 6.26
CA ILE A 285 0.29 20.09 6.83
C ILE A 285 -0.91 19.78 5.91
N LEU A 286 -1.88 19.05 6.42
CA LEU A 286 -3.11 18.73 5.68
C LEU A 286 -4.23 19.67 6.13
N ASN A 287 -4.77 20.46 5.22
CA ASN A 287 -5.67 21.59 5.48
C ASN A 287 -5.01 22.67 6.35
N CYS A 288 -5.63 23.08 7.45
CA CYS A 288 -5.27 24.29 8.18
C CYS A 288 -4.92 24.11 9.67
N PRO A 289 -4.26 23.01 10.11
CA PRO A 289 -3.79 22.92 11.48
C PRO A 289 -2.63 23.90 11.71
N THR A 290 -2.54 24.42 12.93
CA THR A 290 -1.47 25.34 13.38
C THR A 290 -0.68 24.73 14.54
N PRO A 291 0.10 23.65 14.32
CA PRO A 291 0.90 23.07 15.40
C PRO A 291 1.87 24.11 15.98
N PRO A 292 1.87 24.31 17.33
CA PRO A 292 2.56 25.44 17.95
C PRO A 292 4.09 25.37 17.85
N ASN A 293 4.65 24.18 17.72
CA ASN A 293 6.10 23.95 17.76
C ASN A 293 6.53 22.98 16.64
N LEU A 294 6.56 23.46 15.39
CA LEU A 294 7.25 22.72 14.34
C LEU A 294 8.76 22.75 14.61
N GLN A 295 9.37 21.56 14.79
CA GLN A 295 10.80 21.42 15.10
C GLN A 295 11.70 21.44 13.86
N VAL A 296 11.15 21.85 12.72
CA VAL A 296 11.85 21.84 11.42
C VAL A 296 11.72 23.21 10.73
N PRO A 297 12.73 23.61 9.93
CA PRO A 297 12.69 24.89 9.22
C PRO A 297 11.56 24.90 8.16
N PRO A 298 11.00 26.08 7.81
CA PRO A 298 9.90 26.21 6.86
C PRO A 298 10.14 25.53 5.52
N LYS A 299 11.37 25.52 5.00
CA LYS A 299 11.74 24.84 3.74
C LYS A 299 11.48 23.32 3.77
N ASN A 300 11.41 22.73 4.95
CA ASN A 300 11.12 21.31 5.17
C ASN A 300 9.64 21.06 5.50
N VAL A 301 8.78 22.05 5.34
CA VAL A 301 7.35 21.96 5.62
C VAL A 301 6.58 22.24 4.34
N ILE A 302 5.69 21.32 3.96
CA ILE A 302 4.75 21.53 2.86
C ILE A 302 3.32 21.40 3.38
N GLY A 303 2.40 22.12 2.74
CA GLY A 303 0.98 22.07 3.08
C GLY A 303 0.11 21.76 1.87
N PHE A 304 -1.02 21.12 2.10
CA PHE A 304 -2.01 20.82 1.06
C PHE A 304 -3.42 21.20 1.51
N ALA A 305 -4.05 22.11 0.77
CA ALA A 305 -5.48 22.33 0.87
C ALA A 305 -6.20 21.17 0.18
N GLN A 306 -6.91 20.33 0.92
CA GLN A 306 -7.68 19.21 0.36
C GLN A 306 -9.11 19.61 -0.03
N GLU A 307 -9.55 20.81 0.40
CA GLU A 307 -10.85 21.38 0.09
C GLU A 307 -10.69 22.77 -0.54
N PRO A 308 -11.68 23.26 -1.28
CA PRO A 308 -11.64 24.60 -1.87
C PRO A 308 -11.65 25.70 -0.80
N HIS A 309 -10.84 26.73 -1.02
CA HIS A 309 -10.67 27.84 -0.07
C HIS A 309 -11.91 28.73 0.13
N ASP A 310 -12.84 28.73 -0.82
CA ASP A 310 -14.10 29.48 -0.80
C ASP A 310 -15.27 28.66 -0.24
N THR A 311 -14.99 27.51 0.36
CA THR A 311 -15.97 26.69 1.05
C THR A 311 -15.73 26.67 2.56
N PRO A 312 -16.77 26.43 3.38
CA PRO A 312 -16.60 26.34 4.84
C PRO A 312 -15.80 25.13 5.29
N PHE A 313 -15.42 24.22 4.38
CA PHE A 313 -14.69 23.00 4.69
C PHE A 313 -13.20 23.25 4.91
N LEU A 314 -12.60 24.20 4.17
CA LEU A 314 -11.22 24.64 4.41
C LEU A 314 -11.23 25.88 5.30
N LYS A 315 -10.85 25.72 6.55
CA LYS A 315 -10.84 26.80 7.57
C LYS A 315 -9.66 27.77 7.40
N ILE A 316 -9.28 28.11 6.17
CA ILE A 316 -8.06 28.85 5.84
C ILE A 316 -8.01 30.28 6.41
N HIS A 317 -9.17 30.89 6.60
CA HIS A 317 -9.29 32.23 7.19
C HIS A 317 -9.51 32.21 8.71
N GLN A 318 -9.47 31.04 9.34
CA GLN A 318 -9.61 30.88 10.79
C GLN A 318 -8.24 30.74 11.47
N ASN A 319 -8.17 31.05 12.76
CA ASN A 319 -7.02 30.83 13.63
C ASN A 319 -5.69 31.44 13.10
N ASN A 320 -5.75 32.54 12.35
CA ASN A 320 -4.59 33.18 11.74
C ASN A 320 -3.72 32.23 10.90
N PHE A 321 -4.37 31.23 10.26
CA PHE A 321 -3.63 30.20 9.51
C PHE A 321 -2.76 30.77 8.40
N ILE A 322 -3.20 31.83 7.72
CA ILE A 322 -2.42 32.46 6.63
C ILE A 322 -1.08 32.99 7.17
N ASP A 323 -1.09 33.73 8.27
CA ASP A 323 0.12 34.24 8.90
C ASP A 323 1.01 33.11 9.43
N TYR A 324 0.37 32.09 10.02
CA TYR A 324 1.07 30.88 10.43
C TYR A 324 1.77 30.20 9.23
N ALA A 325 1.09 30.04 8.12
CA ALA A 325 1.61 29.40 6.91
C ALA A 325 2.82 30.17 6.34
N VAL A 326 2.71 31.50 6.23
CA VAL A 326 3.81 32.35 5.75
C VAL A 326 5.06 32.21 6.64
N LYS A 327 4.87 32.07 7.94
CA LYS A 327 5.97 31.96 8.91
C LYS A 327 6.60 30.57 8.95
N ASN A 328 5.79 29.48 8.83
CA ASN A 328 6.21 28.14 9.22
C ASN A 328 6.18 27.13 8.06
N ILE A 329 5.61 27.46 6.90
CA ILE A 329 5.45 26.53 5.76
C ILE A 329 6.23 27.06 4.55
N GLY A 330 7.08 26.23 3.97
CA GLY A 330 7.85 26.60 2.79
C GLY A 330 6.99 26.71 1.54
N LYS A 331 6.10 25.73 1.31
CA LYS A 331 5.14 25.72 0.20
C LYS A 331 3.79 25.18 0.67
N TYR A 332 2.73 25.94 0.47
CA TYR A 332 1.35 25.51 0.72
C TYR A 332 0.57 25.46 -0.60
N PHE A 333 0.19 24.24 -1.00
CA PHE A 333 -0.47 23.97 -2.28
C PHE A 333 -1.99 24.17 -2.15
N ILE A 334 -2.55 25.01 -3.03
CA ILE A 334 -3.96 25.42 -2.98
C ILE A 334 -4.54 25.58 -4.39
N GLY A 335 -5.83 25.38 -4.54
CA GLY A 335 -6.52 25.41 -5.83
C GLY A 335 -6.56 26.78 -6.53
N SER A 336 -6.38 27.88 -5.81
CA SER A 336 -6.22 29.24 -6.36
C SER A 336 -5.32 30.06 -5.44
N VAL A 337 -4.44 30.86 -6.03
CA VAL A 337 -3.45 31.69 -5.30
C VAL A 337 -3.78 33.18 -5.31
N ASP A 338 -4.79 33.63 -6.06
CA ASP A 338 -5.06 35.04 -6.33
C ASP A 338 -5.26 35.92 -5.08
N LYS A 339 -5.58 35.32 -3.93
CA LYS A 339 -5.84 36.02 -2.67
C LYS A 339 -4.88 35.64 -1.55
N PHE A 340 -3.81 34.93 -1.86
CA PHE A 340 -2.89 34.39 -0.86
C PHE A 340 -1.46 34.87 -1.06
N PRO A 341 -0.67 35.02 0.02
CA PRO A 341 0.72 35.46 -0.06
C PRO A 341 1.61 34.49 -0.83
N THR A 342 2.31 35.00 -1.84
CA THR A 342 3.37 34.29 -2.54
C THR A 342 4.73 34.66 -1.94
N PRO A 343 5.76 33.81 -2.01
CA PRO A 343 5.82 32.49 -2.68
C PRO A 343 5.33 31.33 -1.85
N THR A 344 4.83 31.54 -0.62
CA THR A 344 4.40 30.45 0.26
C THR A 344 3.22 29.67 -0.34
N PHE A 345 2.18 30.38 -0.81
CA PHE A 345 1.03 29.77 -1.44
C PHE A 345 1.31 29.49 -2.93
N VAL A 346 1.07 28.24 -3.35
CA VAL A 346 1.38 27.74 -4.69
C VAL A 346 0.14 27.10 -5.31
N GLY A 347 -0.16 27.43 -6.56
CA GLY A 347 -1.29 26.85 -7.29
C GLY A 347 -1.03 25.42 -7.70
N HIS A 348 -1.57 24.48 -6.95
CA HIS A 348 -1.64 23.06 -7.30
C HIS A 348 -2.61 22.34 -6.37
N HIS A 349 -3.39 21.42 -6.91
CA HIS A 349 -4.29 20.58 -6.12
C HIS A 349 -4.41 19.20 -6.78
N GLY A 350 -4.46 18.13 -6.02
CA GLY A 350 -4.61 16.80 -6.60
C GLY A 350 -3.56 15.78 -6.16
N PHE A 351 -3.03 15.94 -4.95
CA PHE A 351 -2.22 14.91 -4.29
C PHE A 351 -3.16 13.86 -3.70
N LEU A 352 -3.66 12.98 -4.55
CA LEU A 352 -4.73 12.05 -4.23
C LEU A 352 -4.26 10.60 -4.30
N PHE A 353 -4.95 9.74 -3.57
CA PHE A 353 -4.81 8.30 -3.65
C PHE A 353 -6.12 7.67 -4.12
N TYR A 354 -6.00 6.50 -4.76
CA TYR A 354 -7.15 5.72 -5.24
C TYR A 354 -7.51 4.67 -4.21
N GLU A 355 -8.79 4.43 -4.06
CA GLU A 355 -9.27 3.42 -3.13
C GLU A 355 -9.07 2.00 -3.65
N THR A 356 -9.07 1.80 -4.99
CA THR A 356 -9.05 0.47 -5.59
C THR A 356 -7.73 0.18 -6.32
N PRO A 357 -7.02 -0.89 -5.95
CA PRO A 357 -5.79 -1.30 -6.63
C PRO A 357 -6.09 -1.84 -8.02
N LYS A 358 -5.34 -1.38 -9.02
CA LYS A 358 -5.45 -1.86 -10.40
C LYS A 358 -4.09 -1.90 -11.06
N PRO A 359 -3.74 -3.00 -11.73
CA PRO A 359 -2.57 -3.02 -12.59
C PRO A 359 -2.77 -2.04 -13.76
N LEU A 360 -1.75 -1.30 -14.12
CA LEU A 360 -1.80 -0.38 -15.26
C LEU A 360 -1.15 -1.03 -16.51
N PRO A 361 -1.69 -0.76 -17.69
CA PRO A 361 -2.92 0.00 -17.97
C PRO A 361 -4.19 -0.80 -17.62
N PHE A 362 -5.10 -0.18 -16.86
CA PHE A 362 -6.39 -0.80 -16.54
C PHE A 362 -7.42 -0.48 -17.63
N ARG A 363 -7.94 -1.50 -18.30
CA ARG A 363 -8.87 -1.39 -19.45
C ARG A 363 -10.12 -2.23 -19.19
N PRO A 364 -11.05 -1.77 -18.34
CA PRO A 364 -12.28 -2.50 -18.09
C PRO A 364 -13.18 -2.51 -19.33
N GLU A 365 -13.99 -3.54 -19.46
CA GLU A 365 -15.01 -3.62 -20.52
C GLU A 365 -16.05 -2.50 -20.35
N LYS A 366 -16.35 -1.80 -21.44
CA LYS A 366 -17.28 -0.68 -21.51
C LYS A 366 -18.60 -1.12 -22.15
N SER A 367 -19.60 -1.39 -21.35
CA SER A 367 -20.93 -1.83 -21.78
C SER A 367 -21.99 -0.73 -21.76
N LYS A 368 -21.68 0.43 -21.19
CA LYS A 368 -22.60 1.56 -21.01
C LYS A 368 -22.01 2.86 -21.55
N LEU A 369 -22.90 3.77 -21.97
CA LEU A 369 -22.47 4.99 -22.64
C LEU A 369 -21.96 6.05 -21.67
N MET A 370 -22.81 6.53 -20.73
CA MET A 370 -22.49 7.67 -19.89
C MET A 370 -23.14 7.57 -18.50
N SER A 371 -22.44 8.12 -17.50
CA SER A 371 -22.93 8.25 -16.13
C SER A 371 -22.78 9.67 -15.58
N ILE A 372 -23.51 9.96 -14.51
CA ILE A 372 -23.32 11.13 -13.64
C ILE A 372 -23.54 10.75 -12.19
N MET A 373 -22.81 11.39 -11.26
CA MET A 373 -23.00 11.22 -9.81
C MET A 373 -23.62 12.45 -9.18
N VAL A 374 -24.66 12.27 -8.36
CA VAL A 374 -25.31 13.31 -7.56
C VAL A 374 -25.35 12.92 -6.09
N SER A 375 -25.12 13.87 -5.20
CA SER A 375 -25.25 13.72 -3.75
C SER A 375 -26.43 14.54 -3.23
N HIS A 376 -26.82 14.35 -1.96
CA HIS A 376 -27.83 15.22 -1.31
C HIS A 376 -27.38 16.67 -1.14
N LYS A 377 -26.09 16.94 -1.27
CA LYS A 377 -25.51 18.27 -1.05
C LYS A 377 -25.92 19.24 -2.15
N THR A 378 -26.23 20.47 -1.76
CA THR A 378 -26.66 21.56 -2.68
C THR A 378 -25.99 22.91 -2.40
N TYR A 379 -25.04 22.98 -1.48
CA TYR A 379 -24.50 24.23 -0.95
C TYR A 379 -23.30 24.80 -1.71
N THR A 380 -22.77 24.09 -2.70
CA THR A 380 -21.74 24.64 -3.60
C THR A 380 -22.27 24.77 -5.02
N PRO A 381 -21.65 25.65 -5.85
CA PRO A 381 -22.05 25.78 -7.26
C PRO A 381 -22.03 24.45 -8.01
N GLY A 382 -21.02 23.62 -7.78
CA GLY A 382 -20.91 22.32 -8.45
C GLY A 382 -21.96 21.30 -7.98
N HIS A 383 -22.35 21.34 -6.70
CA HIS A 383 -23.47 20.51 -6.23
C HIS A 383 -24.77 20.87 -6.95
N GLN A 384 -25.09 22.17 -7.00
CA GLN A 384 -26.29 22.66 -7.68
C GLN A 384 -26.24 22.31 -9.18
N TYR A 385 -25.09 22.47 -9.80
CA TYR A 385 -24.92 22.23 -11.22
C TYR A 385 -25.13 20.75 -11.61
N ARG A 386 -24.66 19.80 -10.80
CA ARG A 386 -24.95 18.37 -10.98
C ARG A 386 -26.46 18.10 -11.00
N HIS A 387 -27.21 18.71 -10.08
CA HIS A 387 -28.67 18.57 -10.03
C HIS A 387 -29.38 19.20 -11.24
N ILE A 388 -28.87 20.33 -11.73
CA ILE A 388 -29.41 20.95 -12.95
C ILE A 388 -29.25 20.02 -14.15
N ILE A 389 -28.05 19.44 -14.34
CA ILE A 389 -27.81 18.48 -15.44
C ILE A 389 -28.64 17.20 -15.23
N ALA A 390 -28.71 16.65 -14.03
CA ALA A 390 -29.54 15.47 -13.77
C ALA A 390 -31.00 15.67 -14.10
N ARG A 391 -31.58 16.85 -13.79
CA ARG A 391 -32.95 17.20 -14.18
C ARG A 391 -33.14 17.32 -15.69
N HIS A 392 -32.13 17.79 -16.42
CA HIS A 392 -32.16 17.80 -17.89
C HIS A 392 -32.14 16.38 -18.46
N ILE A 393 -31.28 15.50 -17.92
CA ILE A 393 -31.22 14.09 -18.30
C ILE A 393 -32.60 13.43 -18.16
N LEU A 394 -33.25 13.64 -17.02
CA LEU A 394 -34.56 13.06 -16.72
C LEU A 394 -35.68 13.67 -17.60
N LYS A 395 -35.68 14.98 -17.73
CA LYS A 395 -36.69 15.70 -18.54
C LYS A 395 -36.68 15.26 -20.00
N TYR A 396 -35.50 15.05 -20.58
CA TYR A 396 -35.34 14.70 -22.00
C TYR A 396 -35.07 13.20 -22.21
N ASN A 397 -35.15 12.39 -21.13
CA ASN A 397 -34.95 10.95 -21.14
C ASN A 397 -33.66 10.52 -21.87
N TRP A 398 -32.54 11.20 -21.55
CA TRP A 398 -31.25 10.87 -22.15
C TRP A 398 -30.71 9.53 -21.60
N PRO A 399 -29.96 8.75 -22.40
CA PRO A 399 -29.42 7.48 -22.01
C PRO A 399 -28.16 7.66 -21.10
N ILE A 400 -28.33 8.34 -19.97
CA ILE A 400 -27.28 8.65 -18.98
C ILE A 400 -27.71 8.13 -17.62
N ASP A 401 -26.94 7.24 -17.04
CA ASP A 401 -27.23 6.67 -15.74
C ASP A 401 -26.88 7.66 -14.62
N ILE A 402 -27.82 7.86 -13.69
CA ILE A 402 -27.68 8.79 -12.56
C ILE A 402 -27.44 7.98 -11.28
N TRP A 403 -26.26 8.15 -10.69
CA TRP A 403 -25.81 7.47 -9.49
C TRP A 403 -25.77 8.40 -8.28
N GLY A 404 -25.76 7.82 -7.08
CA GLY A 404 -25.48 8.48 -5.81
C GLY A 404 -26.70 8.64 -4.92
N ASN A 405 -26.44 9.01 -3.66
CA ASN A 405 -27.48 9.12 -2.63
C ASN A 405 -28.44 10.29 -2.84
N GLY A 406 -28.12 11.21 -3.75
CA GLY A 406 -28.99 12.35 -4.11
C GLY A 406 -30.15 12.01 -5.06
N VAL A 407 -30.30 10.74 -5.47
CA VAL A 407 -31.32 10.30 -6.45
C VAL A 407 -32.70 10.00 -5.87
N ASP A 408 -32.84 9.94 -4.54
CA ASP A 408 -34.10 9.51 -3.90
C ASP A 408 -35.28 10.41 -4.26
N ASN A 409 -35.06 11.74 -4.42
CA ASN A 409 -36.07 12.66 -4.88
C ASN A 409 -36.43 12.38 -6.34
N TYR A 410 -35.45 12.07 -7.18
CA TYR A 410 -35.69 11.75 -8.59
C TYR A 410 -36.46 10.45 -8.77
N LYS A 411 -36.23 9.43 -7.94
CA LYS A 411 -37.01 8.19 -7.97
C LYS A 411 -38.48 8.43 -7.67
N ARG A 412 -38.81 9.39 -6.80
CA ARG A 412 -40.19 9.77 -6.51
C ARG A 412 -40.83 10.57 -7.65
N GLU A 413 -40.07 11.48 -8.25
CA GLU A 413 -40.57 12.32 -9.37
C GLU A 413 -40.67 11.52 -10.69
N TYR A 414 -39.77 10.53 -10.89
CA TYR A 414 -39.68 9.74 -12.13
C TYR A 414 -39.61 8.23 -11.82
N PRO A 415 -40.66 7.63 -11.25
CA PRO A 415 -40.60 6.26 -10.71
C PRO A 415 -40.30 5.17 -11.75
N ASN A 416 -40.62 5.42 -13.03
CA ASN A 416 -40.41 4.47 -14.12
C ASN A 416 -39.11 4.71 -14.92
N ASN A 417 -38.26 5.68 -14.50
CA ASN A 417 -37.05 5.98 -15.24
C ASN A 417 -35.95 5.00 -14.83
N LYS A 418 -35.52 4.14 -15.76
CA LYS A 418 -34.53 3.07 -15.56
C LYS A 418 -33.10 3.58 -15.40
N ASN A 419 -32.84 4.85 -15.74
CA ASN A 419 -31.50 5.44 -15.63
C ASN A 419 -31.18 5.95 -14.20
N ILE A 420 -32.12 5.89 -13.27
CA ILE A 420 -31.88 6.25 -11.86
C ILE A 420 -31.39 5.03 -11.11
N MET A 421 -30.08 4.93 -10.97
CA MET A 421 -29.41 3.73 -10.46
C MET A 421 -29.45 3.61 -8.93
N GLY A 422 -29.36 4.72 -8.19
CA GLY A 422 -29.29 4.73 -6.72
C GLY A 422 -27.89 4.92 -6.18
N GLY A 423 -27.68 4.50 -4.92
CA GLY A 423 -26.35 4.52 -4.28
C GLY A 423 -25.38 3.57 -4.97
N PHE A 424 -24.10 3.76 -4.73
CA PHE A 424 -23.02 2.91 -5.23
C PHE A 424 -22.23 2.29 -4.05
N LYS A 425 -21.66 1.12 -4.28
CA LYS A 425 -20.79 0.44 -3.28
C LYS A 425 -19.35 0.95 -3.35
N SER A 426 -18.91 1.32 -4.55
CA SER A 426 -17.59 1.91 -4.78
C SER A 426 -17.68 2.97 -5.87
N MET A 427 -16.71 3.91 -5.89
CA MET A 427 -16.60 4.92 -6.96
C MET A 427 -16.41 4.31 -8.35
N GLU A 428 -16.06 3.04 -8.44
CA GLU A 428 -15.94 2.30 -9.70
C GLU A 428 -17.28 2.07 -10.38
N ASP A 429 -18.34 1.86 -9.60
CA ASP A 429 -19.66 1.49 -10.14
C ASP A 429 -20.15 2.50 -11.17
N MET A 430 -19.80 3.78 -11.00
CA MET A 430 -20.19 4.86 -11.92
C MET A 430 -19.15 5.16 -13.02
N CYS A 431 -17.99 4.49 -13.03
CA CYS A 431 -16.95 4.70 -14.03
C CYS A 431 -16.61 3.43 -14.81
N LYS A 432 -16.45 2.30 -14.13
CA LYS A 432 -15.86 1.08 -14.67
C LYS A 432 -16.46 0.61 -15.99
N HIS A 433 -17.78 0.62 -16.10
CA HIS A 433 -18.50 0.10 -17.28
C HIS A 433 -18.92 1.19 -18.27
N TYR A 434 -18.57 2.45 -18.02
CA TYR A 434 -19.00 3.58 -18.85
C TYR A 434 -17.88 4.09 -19.75
N LEU A 435 -18.22 4.42 -21.00
CA LEU A 435 -17.32 5.13 -21.91
C LEU A 435 -17.05 6.55 -21.42
N PHE A 436 -18.07 7.22 -20.92
CA PHE A 436 -18.03 8.61 -20.44
C PHE A 436 -18.61 8.74 -19.04
N THR A 437 -18.21 9.78 -18.34
CA THR A 437 -18.89 10.21 -17.10
C THR A 437 -18.91 11.73 -17.03
N ILE A 438 -19.98 12.30 -16.48
CA ILE A 438 -20.07 13.73 -16.22
C ILE A 438 -19.47 13.97 -14.82
N ALA A 439 -18.28 14.57 -14.80
CA ALA A 439 -17.49 14.82 -13.61
C ALA A 439 -17.46 16.32 -13.29
N ILE A 440 -18.11 16.71 -12.21
CA ILE A 440 -18.24 18.11 -11.79
C ILE A 440 -17.66 18.26 -10.40
N GLU A 441 -16.68 19.17 -10.24
CA GLU A 441 -16.13 19.51 -8.94
C GLU A 441 -17.10 20.32 -8.08
N ASN A 442 -16.78 20.50 -6.79
CA ASN A 442 -17.63 21.29 -5.89
C ASN A 442 -17.62 22.77 -6.26
N THR A 443 -16.46 23.26 -6.71
CA THR A 443 -16.24 24.64 -7.19
C THR A 443 -15.31 24.63 -8.41
N SER A 444 -15.15 25.79 -9.06
CA SER A 444 -14.25 25.93 -10.22
C SER A 444 -13.13 26.92 -9.89
N HIS A 445 -11.91 26.41 -9.80
CA HIS A 445 -10.69 27.18 -9.57
C HIS A 445 -9.60 26.81 -10.56
N ASP A 446 -8.52 27.58 -10.59
CA ASP A 446 -7.46 27.38 -11.58
C ASP A 446 -6.79 26.01 -11.46
N HIS A 447 -6.55 25.54 -10.23
CA HIS A 447 -5.79 24.32 -9.97
C HIS A 447 -6.57 23.28 -9.12
N TYR A 448 -7.87 23.47 -8.88
CA TYR A 448 -8.67 22.56 -8.07
C TYR A 448 -9.26 21.41 -8.88
N PHE A 449 -8.79 20.21 -8.60
CA PHE A 449 -9.38 18.94 -9.07
C PHE A 449 -9.25 17.86 -7.99
N THR A 450 -10.13 16.86 -8.02
CA THR A 450 -10.24 15.85 -6.98
C THR A 450 -10.37 14.44 -7.57
N GLU A 451 -10.71 13.48 -6.74
CA GLU A 451 -11.05 12.11 -7.15
C GLU A 451 -12.13 12.03 -8.24
N LYS A 452 -12.93 13.07 -8.38
CA LYS A 452 -14.03 13.13 -9.39
C LYS A 452 -13.54 13.06 -10.82
N ILE A 453 -12.33 13.58 -11.09
CA ILE A 453 -11.69 13.45 -12.39
C ILE A 453 -10.70 12.28 -12.42
N VAL A 454 -10.02 12.02 -11.31
CA VAL A 454 -8.96 10.99 -11.24
C VAL A 454 -9.55 9.58 -11.33
N ASN A 455 -10.65 9.30 -10.60
CA ASN A 455 -11.31 7.98 -10.66
C ASN A 455 -11.77 7.59 -12.09
N PRO A 456 -12.43 8.47 -12.88
CA PRO A 456 -12.65 8.20 -14.29
C PRO A 456 -11.39 7.81 -15.06
N PHE A 457 -10.30 8.56 -14.90
CA PHE A 457 -9.06 8.28 -15.61
C PHE A 457 -8.50 6.89 -15.28
N ILE A 458 -8.45 6.53 -14.00
CA ILE A 458 -7.97 5.21 -13.56
C ILE A 458 -8.86 4.08 -14.08
N ASN A 459 -10.14 4.36 -14.30
CA ASN A 459 -11.08 3.41 -14.90
C ASN A 459 -11.13 3.48 -16.44
N ASN A 460 -10.22 4.22 -17.08
CA ASN A 460 -10.22 4.43 -18.53
C ASN A 460 -11.58 4.92 -19.07
N THR A 461 -12.19 5.87 -18.34
CA THR A 461 -13.48 6.50 -18.65
C THR A 461 -13.24 7.97 -18.96
N VAL A 462 -13.68 8.46 -20.10
CA VAL A 462 -13.47 9.86 -20.51
C VAL A 462 -14.46 10.77 -19.76
N PRO A 463 -13.97 11.73 -18.93
CA PRO A 463 -14.88 12.64 -18.24
C PRO A 463 -15.30 13.82 -19.12
N LEU A 464 -16.61 14.17 -19.07
CA LEU A 464 -17.10 15.48 -19.40
C LEU A 464 -16.96 16.33 -18.14
N TYR A 465 -16.03 17.28 -18.15
CA TYR A 465 -15.47 17.85 -16.92
C TYR A 465 -15.73 19.34 -16.74
N TRP A 466 -16.18 19.69 -15.52
CA TRP A 466 -16.24 21.06 -15.03
C TRP A 466 -15.59 21.16 -13.64
N GLY A 467 -14.65 22.09 -13.46
CA GLY A 467 -13.91 22.30 -12.22
C GLY A 467 -12.61 23.05 -12.45
N CYS A 468 -11.48 22.35 -12.46
CA CYS A 468 -10.17 22.92 -12.67
C CYS A 468 -10.11 23.67 -14.02
N LYS A 469 -9.85 24.99 -13.99
CA LYS A 469 -9.78 25.80 -15.20
C LYS A 469 -8.55 25.45 -16.05
N ARG A 470 -7.45 25.08 -15.40
CA ARG A 470 -6.15 24.73 -16.02
C ARG A 470 -5.95 23.21 -16.14
N VAL A 471 -7.03 22.44 -16.25
CA VAL A 471 -6.94 20.96 -16.28
C VAL A 471 -6.10 20.43 -17.44
N GLU A 472 -6.05 21.13 -18.57
CA GLU A 472 -5.27 20.76 -19.74
C GLU A 472 -3.74 20.82 -19.49
N GLU A 473 -3.28 21.60 -18.50
CA GLU A 473 -1.87 21.65 -18.10
C GLU A 473 -1.46 20.40 -17.30
N TYR A 474 -2.43 19.77 -16.64
CA TYR A 474 -2.23 18.54 -15.89
C TYR A 474 -2.45 17.29 -16.74
N PHE A 475 -3.54 17.30 -17.51
CA PHE A 475 -4.07 16.16 -18.25
C PHE A 475 -4.47 16.55 -19.68
N PRO A 476 -3.49 16.81 -20.58
CA PRO A 476 -3.76 17.24 -21.95
C PRO A 476 -4.63 16.25 -22.71
N LYS A 477 -5.74 16.69 -23.28
CA LYS A 477 -6.68 15.85 -24.05
C LYS A 477 -7.26 14.64 -23.29
N HIS A 478 -7.37 14.74 -21.97
CA HIS A 478 -8.00 13.68 -21.14
C HIS A 478 -9.48 13.99 -20.85
N THR A 479 -9.93 15.23 -21.07
CA THR A 479 -11.27 15.68 -20.65
C THR A 479 -12.02 16.39 -21.78
N ILE A 480 -13.32 16.14 -21.89
CA ILE A 480 -14.22 16.96 -22.67
C ILE A 480 -14.68 18.11 -21.77
N ARG A 481 -14.34 19.36 -22.12
CA ARG A 481 -14.60 20.52 -21.27
C ARG A 481 -16.07 20.90 -21.24
N LEU A 482 -16.63 21.00 -20.03
CA LEU A 482 -17.90 21.68 -19.78
C LEU A 482 -17.63 23.13 -19.35
N THR A 483 -18.57 24.03 -19.69
CA THR A 483 -18.40 25.48 -19.48
C THR A 483 -18.99 25.98 -18.16
N GLY A 484 -19.84 25.18 -17.51
CA GLY A 484 -20.68 25.59 -16.37
C GLY A 484 -21.93 26.35 -16.78
N ASN A 485 -22.18 26.52 -18.07
CA ASN A 485 -23.41 27.10 -18.63
C ASN A 485 -24.27 25.98 -19.19
N ILE A 486 -25.45 25.75 -18.59
CA ILE A 486 -26.32 24.63 -18.95
C ILE A 486 -26.69 24.61 -20.43
N THR A 487 -27.00 25.76 -21.04
CA THR A 487 -27.41 25.85 -22.43
C THR A 487 -26.30 25.39 -23.39
N ARG A 488 -25.06 25.72 -23.10
CA ARG A 488 -23.90 25.29 -23.89
C ARG A 488 -23.58 23.82 -23.62
N ASP A 489 -23.61 23.42 -22.35
CA ASP A 489 -23.18 22.11 -21.93
C ASP A 489 -24.13 20.99 -22.35
N VAL A 490 -25.44 21.27 -22.43
CA VAL A 490 -26.44 20.36 -23.04
C VAL A 490 -26.08 20.03 -24.49
N ILE A 491 -25.60 21.02 -25.26
CA ILE A 491 -25.17 20.83 -26.65
C ILE A 491 -23.94 19.91 -26.70
N ILE A 492 -22.98 20.15 -25.82
CA ILE A 492 -21.75 19.31 -25.72
C ILE A 492 -22.13 17.88 -25.36
N ILE A 493 -22.90 17.67 -24.29
CA ILE A 493 -23.35 16.36 -23.84
C ILE A 493 -24.09 15.62 -24.96
N HIS A 494 -25.02 16.30 -25.62
CA HIS A 494 -25.81 15.73 -26.71
C HIS A 494 -24.93 15.37 -27.92
N SER A 495 -23.91 16.17 -28.23
CA SER A 495 -22.95 15.86 -29.29
C SER A 495 -22.17 14.58 -29.00
N VAL A 496 -21.73 14.39 -27.73
CA VAL A 496 -21.06 13.15 -27.29
C VAL A 496 -21.99 11.95 -27.38
N LEU A 497 -23.24 12.08 -26.94
CA LEU A 497 -24.25 11.02 -27.05
C LEU A 497 -24.51 10.56 -28.48
N ARG A 498 -24.51 11.51 -29.45
CA ARG A 498 -24.71 11.20 -30.86
C ARG A 498 -23.50 10.58 -31.56
N ASN A 499 -22.30 10.96 -31.17
CA ASN A 499 -21.07 10.56 -31.85
C ASN A 499 -20.02 10.04 -30.87
N PRO A 500 -20.30 9.03 -30.03
CA PRO A 500 -19.40 8.58 -28.97
C PRO A 500 -18.04 8.12 -29.49
N ASN A 501 -17.99 7.42 -30.62
CA ASN A 501 -16.76 6.89 -31.22
C ASN A 501 -15.77 8.00 -31.62
N LYS A 502 -16.29 9.15 -32.10
CA LYS A 502 -15.46 10.32 -32.41
C LYS A 502 -14.71 10.78 -31.16
N TYR A 503 -15.41 10.96 -30.05
CA TYR A 503 -14.84 11.47 -28.81
C TYR A 503 -13.91 10.47 -28.14
N ILE A 504 -14.20 9.17 -28.18
CA ILE A 504 -13.28 8.12 -27.69
C ILE A 504 -11.99 8.08 -28.50
N ALA A 505 -12.04 8.33 -29.81
CA ALA A 505 -10.85 8.41 -30.66
C ALA A 505 -10.00 9.66 -30.37
N GLU A 506 -10.65 10.77 -30.03
CA GLU A 506 -10.01 12.08 -29.80
C GLU A 506 -9.39 12.18 -28.38
N TYR A 507 -10.08 11.66 -27.35
CA TYR A 507 -9.69 11.78 -25.94
C TYR A 507 -9.14 10.45 -25.42
N LYS A 508 -7.82 10.36 -25.32
CA LYS A 508 -7.13 9.15 -24.84
C LYS A 508 -6.54 9.39 -23.46
N ILE A 509 -6.89 8.51 -22.54
CA ILE A 509 -6.43 8.60 -21.16
C ILE A 509 -5.06 7.90 -21.02
N ASP A 510 -4.06 8.67 -20.59
CA ASP A 510 -2.77 8.19 -20.13
C ASP A 510 -2.81 8.02 -18.60
N GLN A 511 -3.09 6.80 -18.15
CA GLN A 511 -3.21 6.49 -16.73
C GLN A 511 -1.88 6.64 -15.98
N GLU A 512 -0.76 6.42 -16.65
CA GLU A 512 0.57 6.59 -16.05
C GLU A 512 0.87 8.08 -15.80
N LEU A 513 0.55 8.95 -16.76
CA LEU A 513 0.62 10.40 -16.57
C LEU A 513 -0.23 10.85 -15.39
N VAL A 514 -1.47 10.34 -15.28
CA VAL A 514 -2.37 10.67 -14.17
C VAL A 514 -1.74 10.30 -12.83
N LEU A 515 -1.25 9.06 -12.68
CA LEU A 515 -0.56 8.62 -11.47
C LEU A 515 0.65 9.48 -11.14
N ASN A 516 1.46 9.81 -12.14
CA ASN A 516 2.64 10.66 -11.94
C ASN A 516 2.28 12.07 -11.44
N LYS A 517 1.13 12.61 -11.83
CA LYS A 517 0.68 13.95 -11.42
C LYS A 517 0.08 13.99 -10.01
N VAL A 518 -0.63 12.94 -9.59
CA VAL A 518 -1.37 12.95 -8.32
C VAL A 518 -0.70 12.16 -7.20
N ASN A 519 0.32 11.35 -7.50
CA ASN A 519 1.01 10.54 -6.50
C ASN A 519 1.75 11.42 -5.48
N LEU A 520 1.32 11.35 -4.22
CA LEU A 520 1.90 12.16 -3.15
C LEU A 520 3.40 11.90 -2.98
N VAL A 521 3.84 10.64 -3.03
CA VAL A 521 5.25 10.27 -2.82
C VAL A 521 6.15 10.86 -3.90
N LYS A 522 5.77 10.73 -5.18
CA LYS A 522 6.51 11.35 -6.29
C LYS A 522 6.54 12.88 -6.20
N ASN A 523 5.46 13.49 -5.72
CA ASN A 523 5.42 14.92 -5.50
C ASN A 523 6.28 15.35 -4.31
N ILE A 524 6.35 14.57 -3.25
CA ILE A 524 7.27 14.81 -2.12
C ILE A 524 8.72 14.76 -2.59
N GLU A 525 9.12 13.75 -3.37
CA GLU A 525 10.47 13.67 -3.94
C GLU A 525 10.82 14.92 -4.73
N ARG A 526 9.92 15.34 -5.63
CA ARG A 526 10.12 16.52 -6.46
C ARG A 526 10.18 17.82 -5.64
N ILE A 527 9.33 17.96 -4.61
CA ILE A 527 9.23 19.20 -3.83
C ILE A 527 10.42 19.36 -2.90
N PHE A 528 10.89 18.28 -2.30
CA PHE A 528 12.02 18.27 -1.37
C PHE A 528 13.35 17.95 -2.04
N GLU A 529 13.36 17.69 -3.37
CA GLU A 529 14.57 17.40 -4.16
C GLU A 529 15.36 16.18 -3.62
N VAL A 530 14.66 15.09 -3.29
CA VAL A 530 15.25 13.87 -2.71
C VAL A 530 15.11 12.63 -3.58
#